data_c812947ea13f830ef0fb9514b98959f3
#
_entry.id   c812947ea13f830ef0fb9514b98959f3
#
_cell.length_a   1.000
_cell.length_b   1.000
_cell.length_c   1.000
_cell.angle_alpha   90.00
_cell.angle_beta   90.00
_cell.angle_gamma   90.00
#
_symmetry.space_group_name_H-M   'P 1'
#
loop_
_entity.id
_entity.type
_entity.pdbx_description
1 polymer ?
#
loop_
_entity_poly.entity_id
_entity_poly.type
_entity_poly.pdbx_seq_one_letter_code
_entity_poly.pdbx_strand_id
1 'polypeptide(L)'
;MHVETTRITITEDEPLFQELLLRALAAEPSIKAVGTADDGEKSIQLARETKPDVVIMDIELPGEIDGIEAALIIKREMPETGVVLLSSHSDRHYVTSLPLEDIRGWAYLLKQTVPNVVGLVRAIQGSKAGMVVLDPAVLANLCSRPKSAVARLTPRQRKRLN
;
A
#
# COMPACT_ATOMS: atom_id res chain seq x y z
N MET A 1 29.28 -1.07 11.59
CA MET A 1 28.33 -0.12 11.02
C MET A 1 26.93 -0.74 10.91
N HIS A 2 26.00 -0.18 11.63
CA HIS A 2 24.62 -0.69 11.59
C HIS A 2 23.90 -0.17 10.38
N VAL A 3 23.49 -1.10 9.49
CA VAL A 3 22.50 -0.78 8.48
C VAL A 3 21.15 -0.99 9.15
N GLU A 4 20.39 0.08 9.31
CA GLU A 4 19.04 -0.04 9.84
C GLU A 4 18.19 -0.85 8.89
N THR A 5 17.63 -1.95 9.38
CA THR A 5 16.82 -2.84 8.57
C THR A 5 15.35 -2.43 8.67
N THR A 6 14.71 -2.25 7.54
CA THR A 6 13.27 -2.00 7.47
C THR A 6 12.54 -3.34 7.46
N ARG A 7 11.69 -3.55 8.45
CA ARG A 7 10.90 -4.78 8.58
C ARG A 7 9.58 -4.61 7.83
N ILE A 8 9.26 -5.55 6.96
CA ILE A 8 8.05 -5.45 6.15
C ILE A 8 7.22 -6.73 6.24
N THR A 9 5.91 -6.59 6.03
CA THR A 9 5.03 -7.71 5.73
C THR A 9 4.52 -7.56 4.31
N ILE A 10 4.17 -8.68 3.69
CA ILE A 10 3.64 -8.71 2.32
C ILE A 10 2.30 -9.41 2.35
N THR A 11 1.26 -8.74 1.86
CA THR A 11 -0.07 -9.31 1.72
C THR A 11 -0.43 -9.40 0.25
N GLU A 12 -0.54 -10.62 -0.25
CA GLU A 12 -0.80 -10.93 -1.64
C GLU A 12 -1.42 -12.31 -1.75
N ASP A 13 -2.54 -12.43 -2.44
CA ASP A 13 -3.23 -13.71 -2.58
C ASP A 13 -2.73 -14.58 -3.75
N GLU A 14 -2.03 -13.98 -4.73
CA GLU A 14 -1.42 -14.74 -5.82
C GLU A 14 -0.05 -15.29 -5.38
N PRO A 15 0.10 -16.61 -5.27
CA PRO A 15 1.38 -17.19 -4.80
C PRO A 15 2.57 -16.80 -5.64
N LEU A 16 2.41 -16.74 -6.96
CA LEU A 16 3.52 -16.38 -7.85
C LEU A 16 3.97 -14.94 -7.65
N PHE A 17 3.03 -14.02 -7.52
CA PHE A 17 3.36 -12.62 -7.31
C PHE A 17 3.95 -12.39 -5.91
N GLN A 18 3.43 -13.08 -4.92
CA GLN A 18 3.98 -13.02 -3.56
C GLN A 18 5.45 -13.50 -3.56
N GLU A 19 5.74 -14.59 -4.25
CA GLU A 19 7.10 -15.10 -4.34
C GLU A 19 8.01 -14.14 -5.10
N LEU A 20 7.49 -13.51 -6.16
CA LEU A 20 8.24 -12.50 -6.91
C LEU A 20 8.66 -11.35 -6.00
N LEU A 21 7.73 -10.84 -5.18
CA LEU A 21 8.03 -9.78 -4.22
C LEU A 21 9.08 -10.22 -3.21
N LEU A 22 8.92 -11.41 -2.65
CA LEU A 22 9.87 -11.94 -1.67
C LEU A 22 11.28 -12.04 -2.24
N ARG A 23 11.40 -12.58 -3.45
CA ARG A 23 12.71 -12.73 -4.10
C ARG A 23 13.33 -11.39 -4.47
N ALA A 24 12.52 -10.47 -4.99
CA ALA A 24 13.01 -9.15 -5.36
C ALA A 24 13.56 -8.41 -4.15
N LEU A 25 12.86 -8.50 -3.02
CA LEU A 25 13.24 -7.78 -1.81
C LEU A 25 14.30 -8.52 -0.98
N ALA A 26 14.41 -9.83 -1.13
CA ALA A 26 15.46 -10.61 -0.44
C ALA A 26 16.86 -10.19 -0.88
N ALA A 27 17.00 -9.65 -2.09
CA ALA A 27 18.29 -9.18 -2.59
C ALA A 27 18.68 -7.81 -2.01
N GLU A 28 17.77 -7.15 -1.30
CA GLU A 28 18.00 -5.81 -0.75
C GLU A 28 18.38 -5.93 0.74
N PRO A 29 19.63 -5.62 1.11
CA PRO A 29 20.09 -5.80 2.51
C PRO A 29 19.37 -4.93 3.52
N SER A 30 18.81 -3.80 3.08
CA SER A 30 18.14 -2.86 3.99
C SER A 30 16.70 -3.27 4.33
N ILE A 31 16.20 -4.34 3.73
CA ILE A 31 14.81 -4.77 3.88
C ILE A 31 14.75 -6.22 4.36
N LYS A 32 13.86 -6.47 5.33
CA LYS A 32 13.64 -7.81 5.84
C LYS A 32 12.14 -8.09 5.86
N ALA A 33 11.70 -9.10 5.11
CA ALA A 33 10.34 -9.58 5.17
C ALA A 33 10.14 -10.41 6.44
N VAL A 34 9.22 -10.01 7.30
CA VAL A 34 8.99 -10.68 8.59
C VAL A 34 7.73 -11.56 8.57
N GLY A 35 6.97 -11.53 7.49
CA GLY A 35 5.83 -12.40 7.33
C GLY A 35 5.04 -12.10 6.08
N THR A 36 4.17 -13.03 5.71
CA THR A 36 3.27 -12.90 4.57
C THR A 36 1.85 -13.27 4.96
N ALA A 37 0.89 -12.71 4.24
CA ALA A 37 -0.53 -13.02 4.42
C ALA A 37 -1.18 -13.07 3.04
N ASP A 38 -2.31 -13.75 2.94
CA ASP A 38 -3.02 -13.92 1.67
C ASP A 38 -4.43 -13.31 1.67
N ASP A 39 -4.84 -12.68 2.76
CA ASP A 39 -6.08 -11.91 2.82
C ASP A 39 -5.94 -10.75 3.81
N GLY A 40 -6.96 -9.88 3.84
CA GLY A 40 -6.93 -8.67 4.65
C GLY A 40 -6.95 -8.94 6.15
N GLU A 41 -7.75 -9.90 6.58
CA GLU A 41 -7.85 -10.23 8.01
C GLU A 41 -6.55 -10.80 8.54
N LYS A 42 -5.93 -11.70 7.79
CA LYS A 42 -4.64 -12.26 8.15
C LYS A 42 -3.55 -11.19 8.15
N SER A 43 -3.64 -10.24 7.23
CA SER A 43 -2.70 -9.12 7.18
C SER A 43 -2.77 -8.26 8.44
N ILE A 44 -3.98 -7.96 8.90
CA ILE A 44 -4.17 -7.18 10.13
C ILE A 44 -3.58 -7.94 11.33
N GLN A 45 -3.88 -9.22 11.43
CA GLN A 45 -3.36 -10.05 12.52
C GLN A 45 -1.83 -10.13 12.48
N LEU A 46 -1.27 -10.33 11.29
CA LEU A 46 0.18 -10.38 11.11
C LEU A 46 0.83 -9.06 11.51
N ALA A 47 0.23 -7.93 11.16
CA ALA A 47 0.75 -6.62 11.53
C ALA A 47 0.73 -6.43 13.04
N ARG A 48 -0.32 -6.87 13.71
CA ARG A 48 -0.41 -6.81 15.17
C ARG A 48 0.69 -7.63 15.85
N GLU A 49 0.99 -8.80 15.31
CA GLU A 49 1.99 -9.70 15.86
C GLU A 49 3.42 -9.24 15.60
N THR A 50 3.69 -8.75 14.41
CA THR A 50 5.07 -8.41 13.99
C THR A 50 5.42 -6.94 14.14
N LYS A 51 4.42 -6.07 14.16
CA LYS A 51 4.61 -4.61 14.21
C LYS A 51 5.64 -4.15 13.18
N PRO A 52 5.36 -4.34 11.89
CA PRO A 52 6.31 -4.01 10.84
C PRO A 52 6.46 -2.51 10.67
N ASP A 53 7.57 -2.09 10.07
CA ASP A 53 7.76 -0.69 9.68
C ASP A 53 6.87 -0.32 8.50
N VAL A 54 6.68 -1.26 7.56
CA VAL A 54 5.88 -1.04 6.35
C VAL A 54 5.13 -2.32 5.99
N VAL A 55 3.89 -2.16 5.57
CA VAL A 55 3.08 -3.26 5.03
C VAL A 55 2.95 -3.06 3.53
N ILE A 56 3.31 -4.08 2.75
CA ILE A 56 3.01 -4.10 1.33
C ILE A 56 1.69 -4.83 1.16
N MET A 57 0.71 -4.16 0.55
CA MET A 57 -0.67 -4.61 0.55
C MET A 57 -1.25 -4.59 -0.87
N ASP A 58 -1.64 -5.76 -1.36
CA ASP A 58 -2.46 -5.85 -2.57
C ASP A 58 -3.84 -5.27 -2.26
N ILE A 59 -4.37 -4.44 -3.14
CA ILE A 59 -5.70 -3.88 -2.98
C ILE A 59 -6.77 -4.95 -3.20
N GLU A 60 -6.58 -5.80 -4.21
CA GLU A 60 -7.57 -6.80 -4.61
C GLU A 60 -7.36 -8.11 -3.85
N LEU A 61 -7.87 -8.16 -2.63
CA LEU A 61 -7.75 -9.35 -1.79
C LEU A 61 -9.09 -10.06 -1.67
N PRO A 62 -9.07 -11.40 -1.50
CA PRO A 62 -10.30 -12.17 -1.25
C PRO A 62 -10.80 -11.92 0.17
N GLY A 63 -12.04 -12.29 0.41
CA GLY A 63 -12.64 -12.18 1.73
C GLY A 63 -13.54 -10.96 1.86
N GLU A 64 -13.95 -10.65 3.09
CA GLU A 64 -14.91 -9.59 3.36
C GLU A 64 -14.32 -8.20 3.27
N ILE A 65 -13.01 -8.06 3.50
CA ILE A 65 -12.34 -6.76 3.42
C ILE A 65 -11.27 -6.80 2.33
N ASP A 66 -11.15 -5.69 1.60
CA ASP A 66 -10.11 -5.54 0.60
C ASP A 66 -8.83 -4.97 1.23
N GLY A 67 -7.81 -4.76 0.39
CA GLY A 67 -6.53 -4.26 0.88
C GLY A 67 -6.58 -2.84 1.41
N ILE A 68 -7.44 -2.00 0.85
CA ILE A 68 -7.60 -0.63 1.33
C ILE A 68 -8.21 -0.62 2.72
N GLU A 69 -9.27 -1.40 2.93
CA GLU A 69 -9.91 -1.50 4.23
C GLU A 69 -8.95 -2.06 5.28
N ALA A 70 -8.21 -3.11 4.93
CA ALA A 70 -7.22 -3.68 5.83
C ALA A 70 -6.13 -2.66 6.18
N ALA A 71 -5.65 -1.91 5.19
CA ALA A 71 -4.63 -0.90 5.39
C ALA A 71 -5.14 0.24 6.29
N LEU A 72 -6.40 0.66 6.12
CA LEU A 72 -7.00 1.68 6.97
C LEU A 72 -7.07 1.23 8.43
N ILE A 73 -7.43 -0.04 8.66
CA ILE A 73 -7.48 -0.60 10.01
C ILE A 73 -6.06 -0.62 10.62
N ILE A 74 -5.08 -1.09 9.84
CA ILE A 74 -3.69 -1.13 10.31
C ILE A 74 -3.18 0.27 10.66
N LYS A 75 -3.44 1.26 9.81
CA LYS A 75 -3.02 2.65 10.06
C LYS A 75 -3.71 3.24 11.27
N ARG A 76 -4.96 2.87 11.52
CA ARG A 76 -5.67 3.34 12.70
C ARG A 76 -5.05 2.80 13.99
N GLU A 77 -4.67 1.51 13.98
CA GLU A 77 -4.08 0.88 15.15
C GLU A 77 -2.60 1.21 15.30
N MET A 78 -1.89 1.38 14.19
CA MET A 78 -0.45 1.63 14.13
C MET A 78 -0.16 2.79 13.18
N PRO A 79 -0.41 4.05 13.62
CA PRO A 79 -0.31 5.21 12.73
C PRO A 79 1.06 5.43 12.10
N GLU A 80 2.11 4.93 12.73
CA GLU A 80 3.47 5.10 12.22
C GLU A 80 3.88 4.05 11.19
N THR A 81 3.08 2.98 11.04
CA THR A 81 3.36 1.96 10.04
C THR A 81 3.06 2.51 8.66
N GLY A 82 4.04 2.45 7.77
CA GLY A 82 3.83 2.83 6.37
C GLY A 82 3.07 1.74 5.63
N VAL A 83 2.35 2.14 4.58
CA VAL A 83 1.60 1.21 3.74
C VAL A 83 1.95 1.45 2.29
N VAL A 84 2.36 0.40 1.59
CA VAL A 84 2.57 0.41 0.14
C VAL A 84 1.43 -0.39 -0.48
N LEU A 85 0.50 0.31 -1.11
CA LEU A 85 -0.61 -0.33 -1.81
C LEU A 85 -0.18 -0.71 -3.22
N LEU A 86 -0.50 -1.93 -3.63
CA LEU A 86 -0.25 -2.43 -4.97
C LEU A 86 -1.56 -2.72 -5.67
N SER A 87 -1.73 -2.21 -6.88
CA SER A 87 -2.91 -2.44 -7.69
C SER A 87 -2.51 -2.90 -9.08
N SER A 88 -3.27 -3.84 -9.65
CA SER A 88 -3.09 -4.23 -11.05
C SER A 88 -3.68 -3.21 -12.02
N HIS A 89 -4.42 -2.24 -11.51
CA HIS A 89 -5.09 -1.23 -12.34
C HIS A 89 -4.78 0.18 -11.85
N SER A 90 -4.56 1.11 -12.77
CA SER A 90 -4.46 2.53 -12.48
C SER A 90 -5.87 3.13 -12.32
N ASP A 91 -6.81 2.35 -11.80
CA ASP A 91 -8.21 2.71 -11.73
C ASP A 91 -8.43 3.87 -10.77
N ARG A 92 -9.13 4.88 -11.28
CA ARG A 92 -9.53 6.06 -10.50
C ARG A 92 -10.32 5.69 -9.25
N HIS A 93 -11.06 4.57 -9.31
CA HIS A 93 -11.87 4.12 -8.18
C HIS A 93 -11.03 3.90 -6.93
N TYR A 94 -9.90 3.22 -7.06
CA TYR A 94 -9.03 2.96 -5.92
C TYR A 94 -8.30 4.22 -5.45
N VAL A 95 -7.88 5.05 -6.39
CA VAL A 95 -7.21 6.32 -6.06
C VAL A 95 -8.14 7.23 -5.27
N THR A 96 -9.44 7.26 -5.62
CA THR A 96 -10.43 8.08 -4.90
C THR A 96 -10.76 7.53 -3.52
N SER A 97 -10.45 6.26 -3.27
CA SER A 97 -10.69 5.64 -1.97
C SER A 97 -9.59 5.94 -0.95
N LEU A 98 -8.47 6.54 -1.40
CA LEU A 98 -7.38 6.87 -0.50
C LEU A 98 -7.80 7.98 0.48
N PRO A 99 -7.38 7.90 1.75
CA PRO A 99 -7.71 8.93 2.75
C PRO A 99 -6.88 10.18 2.48
N LEU A 100 -7.48 11.17 1.80
CA LEU A 100 -6.78 12.39 1.42
C LEU A 100 -6.42 13.29 2.61
N GLU A 101 -7.06 13.09 3.74
CA GLU A 101 -6.84 13.94 4.93
C GLU A 101 -5.56 13.58 5.70
N ASP A 102 -5.18 12.32 5.69
CA ASP A 102 -3.94 11.88 6.33
C ASP A 102 -3.31 10.78 5.49
N ILE A 103 -2.59 11.20 4.46
CA ILE A 103 -1.95 10.28 3.51
C ILE A 103 -0.47 10.08 3.79
N ARG A 104 0.04 10.60 4.90
CA ARG A 104 1.45 10.42 5.25
C ARG A 104 1.75 8.94 5.49
N GLY A 105 2.82 8.49 4.89
CA GLY A 105 3.22 7.09 5.00
C GLY A 105 2.48 6.16 4.05
N TRP A 106 1.72 6.70 3.08
CA TRP A 106 1.05 5.92 2.06
C TRP A 106 1.82 5.98 0.74
N ALA A 107 2.02 4.82 0.13
CA ALA A 107 2.53 4.72 -1.22
C ALA A 107 1.50 3.96 -2.06
N TYR A 108 1.35 4.34 -3.31
CA TYR A 108 0.44 3.69 -4.24
C TYR A 108 1.21 3.36 -5.52
N LEU A 109 1.41 2.08 -5.78
CA LEU A 109 2.15 1.59 -6.94
C LEU A 109 1.30 0.64 -7.75
N LEU A 110 1.64 0.51 -9.02
CA LEU A 110 1.04 -0.50 -9.89
C LEU A 110 1.88 -1.77 -9.85
N LYS A 111 1.23 -2.94 -9.88
CA LYS A 111 1.93 -4.22 -9.88
C LYS A 111 2.92 -4.34 -11.05
N GLN A 112 2.59 -3.75 -12.19
CA GLN A 112 3.46 -3.79 -13.36
C GLN A 112 4.77 -3.01 -13.19
N THR A 113 4.85 -2.11 -12.19
CA THR A 113 6.09 -1.40 -11.89
C THR A 113 6.98 -2.13 -10.88
N VAL A 114 6.48 -3.20 -10.26
CA VAL A 114 7.23 -3.98 -9.27
C VAL A 114 8.55 -4.55 -9.81
N PRO A 115 8.65 -4.98 -11.09
CA PRO A 115 9.95 -5.40 -11.63
C PRO A 115 11.05 -4.33 -11.51
N ASN A 116 10.67 -3.07 -11.36
CA ASN A 116 11.61 -2.02 -11.01
C ASN A 116 11.81 -2.02 -9.49
N VAL A 117 12.75 -2.86 -9.03
CA VAL A 117 13.02 -3.03 -7.59
C VAL A 117 13.44 -1.72 -6.94
N VAL A 118 14.18 -0.88 -7.65
CA VAL A 118 14.62 0.42 -7.12
C VAL A 118 13.41 1.28 -6.76
N GLY A 119 12.41 1.32 -7.62
CA GLY A 119 11.19 2.07 -7.34
C GLY A 119 10.40 1.52 -6.16
N LEU A 120 10.35 0.20 -6.06
CA LEU A 120 9.67 -0.45 -4.93
C LEU A 120 10.40 -0.15 -3.60
N VAL A 121 11.72 -0.25 -3.59
CA VAL A 121 12.51 0.05 -2.39
C VAL A 121 12.34 1.52 -1.99
N ARG A 122 12.33 2.43 -2.95
CA ARG A 122 12.08 3.85 -2.68
C ARG A 122 10.71 4.07 -2.05
N ALA A 123 9.70 3.37 -2.54
CA ALA A 123 8.35 3.48 -1.98
C ALA A 123 8.31 2.97 -0.54
N ILE A 124 8.98 1.87 -0.27
CA ILE A 124 9.06 1.30 1.08
C ILE A 124 9.75 2.29 2.03
N GLN A 125 10.91 2.80 1.65
CA GLN A 125 11.66 3.71 2.51
C GLN A 125 10.94 5.05 2.68
N GLY A 126 10.32 5.55 1.60
CA GLY A 126 9.54 6.77 1.68
C GLY A 126 8.32 6.62 2.59
N SER A 127 7.61 5.51 2.46
CA SER A 127 6.45 5.23 3.31
C SER A 127 6.86 5.12 4.79
N LYS A 128 7.99 4.47 5.08
CA LYS A 128 8.53 4.38 6.43
C LYS A 128 8.83 5.76 7.00
N ALA A 129 9.33 6.66 6.16
CA ALA A 129 9.69 8.03 6.56
C ALA A 129 8.47 8.97 6.67
N GLY A 130 7.27 8.46 6.42
CA GLY A 130 6.06 9.28 6.48
C GLY A 130 5.78 10.06 5.21
N MET A 131 6.49 9.77 4.12
CA MET A 131 6.29 10.43 2.83
C MET A 131 5.13 9.81 2.06
N VAL A 132 4.59 10.57 1.13
CA VAL A 132 3.61 10.05 0.17
C VAL A 132 4.35 9.72 -1.12
N VAL A 133 4.19 8.48 -1.60
CA VAL A 133 4.84 8.03 -2.82
C VAL A 133 3.77 7.54 -3.79
N LEU A 134 3.71 8.15 -4.96
CA LEU A 134 2.74 7.76 -5.98
C LEU A 134 3.47 7.33 -7.25
N ASP A 135 3.00 6.21 -7.82
CA ASP A 135 3.46 5.79 -9.14
C ASP A 135 3.13 6.90 -10.14
N PRO A 136 4.04 7.22 -11.09
CA PRO A 136 3.77 8.27 -12.08
C PRO A 136 2.44 8.09 -12.82
N ALA A 137 2.03 6.85 -13.11
CA ALA A 137 0.75 6.59 -13.77
C ALA A 137 -0.42 6.94 -12.85
N VAL A 138 -0.31 6.67 -11.56
CA VAL A 138 -1.33 7.03 -10.58
C VAL A 138 -1.40 8.54 -10.43
N LEU A 139 -0.24 9.19 -10.36
CA LEU A 139 -0.18 10.65 -10.24
C LEU A 139 -0.80 11.33 -11.46
N ALA A 140 -0.57 10.81 -12.66
CA ALA A 140 -1.16 11.34 -13.89
C ALA A 140 -2.69 11.27 -13.83
N ASN A 141 -3.24 10.17 -13.30
CA ASN A 141 -4.69 10.01 -13.15
C ASN A 141 -5.27 11.02 -12.14
N LEU A 142 -4.55 11.31 -11.08
CA LEU A 142 -4.97 12.33 -10.11
C LEU A 142 -4.93 13.73 -10.72
N CYS A 143 -3.84 14.05 -11.43
CA CYS A 143 -3.66 15.38 -12.04
C CYS A 143 -4.66 15.63 -13.17
N SER A 144 -5.12 14.59 -13.88
CA SER A 144 -6.10 14.73 -14.95
C SER A 144 -7.53 14.88 -14.45
N ARG A 145 -7.76 14.73 -13.13
CA ARG A 145 -9.10 14.87 -12.58
C ARG A 145 -9.52 16.34 -12.54
N PRO A 146 -10.65 16.70 -13.14
CA PRO A 146 -11.19 18.04 -12.96
C PRO A 146 -11.48 18.26 -11.48
N LYS A 147 -11.21 19.47 -10.99
CA LYS A 147 -11.57 19.84 -9.61
C LYS A 147 -13.06 19.63 -9.35
N SER A 148 -13.87 19.80 -10.40
CA SER A 148 -15.31 19.58 -10.35
C SER A 148 -15.70 18.11 -10.14
N ALA A 149 -14.78 17.17 -10.30
CA ALA A 149 -15.09 15.75 -10.13
C ALA A 149 -15.52 15.43 -8.69
N VAL A 150 -14.92 16.08 -7.71
CA VAL A 150 -15.32 15.90 -6.30
C VAL A 150 -16.71 16.49 -6.06
N ALA A 151 -17.00 17.65 -6.68
CA ALA A 151 -18.29 18.30 -6.58
C ALA A 151 -19.41 17.49 -7.27
N ARG A 152 -19.05 16.57 -8.18
CA ARG A 152 -20.01 15.72 -8.89
C ARG A 152 -20.36 14.45 -8.12
N LEU A 153 -19.72 14.18 -7.01
CA LEU A 153 -20.06 13.04 -6.19
C LEU A 153 -21.47 13.19 -5.66
N THR A 154 -22.24 12.08 -5.68
CA THR A 154 -23.57 12.08 -5.08
C THR A 154 -23.44 12.24 -3.57
N PRO A 155 -24.50 12.70 -2.87
CA PRO A 155 -24.46 12.78 -1.42
C PRO A 155 -24.10 11.44 -0.75
N ARG A 156 -24.53 10.34 -1.35
CA ARG A 156 -24.19 9.00 -0.86
C ARG A 156 -22.70 8.71 -0.97
N GLN A 157 -22.09 9.10 -2.08
CA GLN A 157 -20.65 8.92 -2.27
C GLN A 157 -19.85 9.81 -1.32
N ARG A 158 -20.33 11.03 -1.06
CA ARG A 158 -19.69 11.93 -0.10
C ARG A 158 -19.71 11.36 1.31
N LYS A 159 -20.80 10.70 1.70
CA LYS A 159 -20.90 10.05 3.01
C LYS A 159 -19.87 8.92 3.14
N ARG A 160 -19.57 8.21 2.07
CA ARG A 160 -18.56 7.15 2.10
C ARG A 160 -17.15 7.69 2.24
N LEU A 161 -16.92 8.90 1.77
CA LEU A 161 -15.60 9.54 1.84
C LEU A 161 -15.31 10.13 3.22
N ASN A 162 -16.33 10.33 4.02
CA ASN A 162 -16.18 10.79 5.39
C ASN A 162 -15.95 9.59 6.35
#